data_94c8e2a4d8b064c2ccdc852c823f3ecc
#
_entry.id   94c8e2a4d8b064c2ccdc852c823f3ecc
#
_cell.length_a   1.000
_cell.length_b   1.000
_cell.length_c   1.000
_cell.angle_alpha   90.00
_cell.angle_beta   90.00
_cell.angle_gamma   90.00
#
_symmetry.space_group_name_H-M   'P 1'
#
loop_
_entity.id
_entity.type
_entity.pdbx_description
1 polymer ?
#
loop_
_entity_poly.entity_id
_entity_poly.type
_entity_poly.pdbx_seq_one_letter_code
_entity_poly.pdbx_strand_id
1 'polypeptide(L)'
;DFGQDFIQTIQQVEVYKGSNGAHFGPDAIGGAINFITDVDYTNSYSVNGFTFKNNSANYNATKITSSGWHLNFKGAANQSKTDSAIAKGNESDGTKNYQINLNGNKWLNENFKLKSTLYYRDTKSAYDSSATKEESVTSDNKMYALQTGIERKTENSLDNLIFHYHNYDRKYYVQGKKDKYYSESLVAKAE
;
A
#
# COMPACT_ATOMS: atom_id res chain seq x y z
N ASP A 1 4.16 5.07 9.46
CA ASP A 1 4.23 6.34 8.71
C ASP A 1 3.09 6.38 7.68
N PHE A 2 1.86 6.65 8.18
CA PHE A 2 0.62 6.59 7.38
C PHE A 2 0.56 7.63 6.25
N GLY A 3 1.37 8.68 6.30
CA GLY A 3 1.43 9.70 5.24
C GLY A 3 2.03 9.21 3.92
N GLN A 4 2.60 8.01 3.91
CA GLN A 4 3.16 7.39 2.71
C GLN A 4 2.17 6.44 2.01
N ASP A 5 1.07 6.09 2.66
CA ASP A 5 0.06 5.22 2.09
C ASP A 5 -0.94 5.98 1.23
N PHE A 6 -1.25 5.42 0.08
CA PHE A 6 -2.11 6.06 -0.91
C PHE A 6 -3.59 5.83 -0.55
N ILE A 7 -4.19 6.78 0.14
CA ILE A 7 -5.59 6.70 0.60
C ILE A 7 -6.58 6.50 -0.57
N GLN A 8 -6.23 6.92 -1.77
CA GLN A 8 -7.13 6.86 -2.93
C GLN A 8 -7.41 5.45 -3.48
N THR A 9 -6.61 4.46 -3.10
CA THR A 9 -6.86 3.06 -3.46
C THR A 9 -7.55 2.27 -2.35
N ILE A 10 -7.77 2.91 -1.21
CA ILE A 10 -8.37 2.31 -0.02
C ILE A 10 -9.87 2.63 -0.05
N GLN A 11 -10.70 1.59 0.02
CA GLN A 11 -12.15 1.75 0.11
C GLN A 11 -12.64 1.84 1.55
N GLN A 12 -12.01 1.11 2.45
CA GLN A 12 -12.40 1.05 3.85
C GLN A 12 -11.17 0.99 4.75
N VAL A 13 -11.24 1.66 5.88
CA VAL A 13 -10.26 1.57 6.95
C VAL A 13 -10.95 1.01 8.18
N GLU A 14 -10.46 -0.11 8.68
CA GLU A 14 -10.93 -0.72 9.91
C GLU A 14 -9.90 -0.50 11.02
N VAL A 15 -10.36 -0.05 12.16
CA VAL A 15 -9.52 0.20 13.34
C VAL A 15 -9.90 -0.75 14.45
N TYR A 16 -9.02 -1.65 14.78
CA TYR A 16 -9.16 -2.61 15.87
C TYR A 16 -8.38 -2.11 17.08
N LYS A 17 -9.07 -1.91 18.20
CA LYS A 17 -8.47 -1.47 19.47
C LYS A 17 -8.24 -2.67 20.38
N GLY A 18 -7.11 -2.68 21.09
CA GLY A 18 -6.75 -3.76 21.99
C GLY A 18 -6.06 -4.93 21.28
N SER A 19 -5.86 -6.03 22.00
CA SER A 19 -5.11 -7.18 21.49
C SER A 19 -5.89 -7.93 20.41
N ASN A 20 -5.35 -7.97 19.20
CA ASN A 20 -5.91 -8.65 18.04
C ASN A 20 -4.90 -9.62 17.41
N GLY A 21 -3.96 -10.13 18.21
CA GLY A 21 -2.88 -10.99 17.74
C GLY A 21 -3.34 -12.28 17.07
N ALA A 22 -4.50 -12.83 17.47
CA ALA A 22 -5.07 -14.01 16.83
C ALA A 22 -5.50 -13.77 15.37
N HIS A 23 -5.88 -12.54 15.05
CA HIS A 23 -6.40 -12.17 13.72
C HIS A 23 -5.34 -11.55 12.83
N PHE A 24 -4.51 -10.66 13.39
CA PHE A 24 -3.53 -9.88 12.63
C PHE A 24 -2.07 -10.23 12.93
N GLY A 25 -1.83 -11.26 13.76
CA GLY A 25 -0.49 -11.71 14.13
C GLY A 25 0.01 -11.14 15.46
N PRO A 26 1.18 -11.61 15.92
CA PRO A 26 1.69 -11.34 17.27
C PRO A 26 1.99 -9.87 17.54
N ASP A 27 2.22 -9.06 16.51
CA ASP A 27 2.54 -7.64 16.65
C ASP A 27 1.30 -6.75 16.91
N ALA A 28 0.09 -7.30 16.77
CA ALA A 28 -1.17 -6.58 16.98
C ALA A 28 -1.62 -6.55 18.45
N ILE A 29 -0.68 -6.35 19.40
CA ILE A 29 -0.94 -6.32 20.85
C ILE A 29 -1.72 -5.07 21.27
N GLY A 30 -1.38 -3.94 20.69
CA GLY A 30 -2.03 -2.64 20.99
C GLY A 30 -3.24 -2.33 20.10
N GLY A 31 -3.42 -3.08 19.03
CA GLY A 31 -4.45 -2.88 18.02
C GLY A 31 -3.94 -3.14 16.60
N ALA A 32 -4.84 -2.99 15.63
CA ALA A 32 -4.52 -3.10 14.21
C ALA A 32 -5.30 -2.07 13.40
N ILE A 33 -4.72 -1.63 12.30
CA ILE A 33 -5.41 -0.85 11.28
C ILE A 33 -5.38 -1.67 10.00
N ASN A 34 -6.55 -2.03 9.50
CA ASN A 34 -6.72 -2.78 8.28
C ASN A 34 -7.19 -1.86 7.15
N PHE A 35 -6.43 -1.80 6.06
CA PHE A 35 -6.78 -1.06 4.86
C PHE A 35 -7.37 -2.01 3.84
N ILE A 36 -8.65 -1.88 3.56
CA ILE A 36 -9.34 -2.71 2.57
C ILE A 36 -9.28 -1.99 1.23
N THR A 37 -8.63 -2.64 0.28
CA THR A 37 -8.57 -2.24 -1.12
C THR A 37 -9.46 -3.18 -1.92
N ASP A 38 -10.72 -2.84 -2.09
CA ASP A 38 -11.64 -3.69 -2.83
C ASP A 38 -11.31 -3.73 -4.33
N VAL A 39 -11.71 -4.81 -4.98
CA VAL A 39 -11.63 -4.95 -6.43
C VAL A 39 -12.87 -4.28 -7.01
N ASP A 40 -12.72 -3.01 -7.41
CA ASP A 40 -13.74 -2.34 -8.18
C ASP A 40 -13.80 -2.92 -9.59
N TYR A 41 -14.95 -3.44 -9.98
CA TYR A 41 -15.17 -4.03 -11.30
C TYR A 41 -15.48 -2.98 -12.38
N THR A 42 -15.48 -1.71 -12.05
CA THR A 42 -15.64 -0.61 -12.99
C THR A 42 -14.29 -0.06 -13.44
N ASN A 43 -14.18 0.29 -14.72
CA ASN A 43 -13.03 1.02 -15.20
C ASN A 43 -13.17 2.48 -14.84
N SER A 44 -12.15 3.05 -14.21
CA SER A 44 -12.14 4.45 -13.81
C SER A 44 -10.76 5.08 -13.97
N TYR A 45 -10.76 6.36 -14.23
CA TYR A 45 -9.55 7.19 -14.13
C TYR A 45 -9.92 8.52 -13.46
N SER A 46 -9.00 9.05 -12.70
CA SER A 46 -9.13 10.38 -12.12
C SER A 46 -7.81 11.12 -12.16
N VAL A 47 -7.89 12.40 -12.42
CA VAL A 47 -6.76 13.33 -12.31
C VAL A 47 -7.22 14.49 -11.46
N ASN A 48 -6.55 14.71 -10.35
CA ASN A 48 -6.87 15.78 -9.42
C ASN A 48 -5.68 16.73 -9.29
N GLY A 49 -5.91 18.03 -9.41
CA GLY A 49 -4.91 19.06 -9.17
C GLY A 49 -5.56 20.21 -8.45
N PHE A 50 -5.10 20.54 -7.26
CA PHE A 50 -5.62 21.66 -6.47
C PHE A 50 -4.77 22.91 -6.62
N THR A 51 -3.50 22.73 -6.91
CA THR A 51 -2.52 23.79 -7.19
C THR A 51 -1.40 23.20 -8.03
N PHE A 52 -0.51 24.03 -8.60
CA PHE A 52 0.70 23.53 -9.27
C PHE A 52 1.64 22.73 -8.35
N LYS A 53 1.38 22.75 -7.04
CA LYS A 53 2.19 22.07 -6.02
C LYS A 53 1.66 20.67 -5.66
N ASN A 54 0.35 20.41 -5.88
CA ASN A 54 -0.28 19.15 -5.47
C ASN A 54 -1.08 18.57 -6.64
N ASN A 55 -0.67 17.41 -7.12
CA ASN A 55 -1.36 16.69 -8.18
C ASN A 55 -1.39 15.19 -7.94
N SER A 56 -2.46 14.56 -8.39
CA SER A 56 -2.60 13.12 -8.36
C SER A 56 -3.27 12.60 -9.62
N ALA A 57 -2.90 11.42 -10.03
CA ALA A 57 -3.53 10.66 -11.09
C ALA A 57 -3.77 9.24 -10.62
N ASN A 58 -4.96 8.71 -10.90
CA ASN A 58 -5.33 7.34 -10.59
C ASN A 58 -5.93 6.68 -11.81
N TYR A 59 -5.66 5.42 -11.96
CA TYR A 59 -6.20 4.57 -13.01
C TYR A 59 -6.61 3.23 -12.43
N ASN A 60 -7.82 2.78 -12.78
CA ASN A 60 -8.34 1.47 -12.44
C ASN A 60 -8.91 0.82 -13.70
N ALA A 61 -8.48 -0.40 -14.00
CA ALA A 61 -8.99 -1.18 -15.10
C ALA A 61 -9.25 -2.62 -14.67
N THR A 62 -10.38 -3.15 -15.13
CA THR A 62 -10.78 -4.52 -14.86
C THR A 62 -11.05 -5.25 -16.16
N LYS A 63 -10.63 -6.49 -16.22
CA LYS A 63 -10.88 -7.38 -17.38
C LYS A 63 -11.25 -8.77 -16.89
N ILE A 64 -12.33 -9.29 -17.45
CA ILE A 64 -12.67 -10.72 -17.36
C ILE A 64 -12.23 -11.38 -18.67
N THR A 65 -11.38 -12.39 -18.56
CA THR A 65 -10.87 -13.13 -19.72
C THR A 65 -11.83 -14.26 -20.12
N SER A 66 -11.73 -14.72 -21.36
CA SER A 66 -12.48 -15.90 -21.84
C SER A 66 -12.17 -17.18 -21.06
N SER A 67 -10.99 -17.25 -20.43
CA SER A 67 -10.59 -18.38 -19.56
C SER A 67 -11.07 -18.24 -18.12
N GLY A 68 -11.91 -17.24 -17.80
CA GLY A 68 -12.51 -17.03 -16.48
C GLY A 68 -11.62 -16.36 -15.44
N TRP A 69 -10.52 -15.74 -15.85
CA TRP A 69 -9.75 -14.86 -14.96
C TRP A 69 -10.44 -13.51 -14.81
N HIS A 70 -10.62 -13.09 -13.58
CA HIS A 70 -10.96 -11.72 -13.22
C HIS A 70 -9.66 -11.00 -12.86
N LEU A 71 -9.27 -10.04 -13.65
CA LEU A 71 -8.06 -9.27 -13.49
C LEU A 71 -8.41 -7.81 -13.18
N ASN A 72 -7.74 -7.22 -12.21
CA ASN A 72 -7.86 -5.82 -11.90
C ASN A 72 -6.46 -5.19 -11.77
N PHE A 73 -6.27 -4.07 -12.42
CA PHE A 73 -5.08 -3.24 -12.34
C PHE A 73 -5.47 -1.88 -11.73
N LYS A 74 -4.76 -1.48 -10.68
CA LYS A 74 -4.84 -0.12 -10.13
C LYS A 74 -3.46 0.51 -10.17
N GLY A 75 -3.37 1.70 -10.72
CA GLY A 75 -2.18 2.52 -10.73
C GLY A 75 -2.47 3.88 -10.13
N ALA A 76 -1.56 4.41 -9.34
CA ALA A 76 -1.70 5.74 -8.75
C ALA A 76 -0.35 6.46 -8.71
N ALA A 77 -0.37 7.75 -8.98
CA ALA A 77 0.76 8.64 -8.86
C ALA A 77 0.31 9.93 -8.15
N ASN A 78 1.12 10.37 -7.22
CA ASN A 78 0.86 11.60 -6.47
C ASN A 78 2.15 12.39 -6.27
N GLN A 79 2.03 13.69 -6.32
CA GLN A 79 3.06 14.61 -5.91
C GLN A 79 2.44 15.70 -5.06
N SER A 80 3.02 15.94 -3.89
CA SER A 80 2.75 17.14 -3.10
C SER A 80 4.05 17.91 -2.89
N LYS A 81 3.96 19.23 -2.90
CA LYS A 81 5.01 20.14 -2.46
C LYS A 81 4.41 21.12 -1.49
N THR A 82 5.05 21.29 -0.37
CA THR A 82 4.71 22.30 0.64
C THR A 82 5.92 23.19 0.85
N ASP A 83 5.70 24.41 1.28
CA ASP A 83 6.79 25.25 1.75
C ASP A 83 7.26 24.67 3.09
N SER A 84 8.51 24.90 3.47
CA SER A 84 9.07 24.45 4.75
C SER A 84 8.14 24.83 5.91
N ALA A 85 7.99 23.92 6.87
CA ALA A 85 7.23 24.16 8.09
C ALA A 85 7.90 25.23 8.99
N ILE A 86 9.15 25.56 8.69
CA ILE A 86 9.91 26.57 9.42
C ILE A 86 9.73 27.93 8.75
N ALA A 87 9.30 28.96 9.50
CA ALA A 87 8.92 30.28 8.99
C ALA A 87 10.01 31.04 8.20
N LYS A 88 11.25 30.60 8.24
CA LYS A 88 12.38 31.17 7.49
C LYS A 88 13.12 30.11 6.64
N GLY A 89 12.54 28.92 6.48
CA GLY A 89 13.11 27.85 5.65
C GLY A 89 13.01 28.20 4.17
N ASN A 90 14.09 27.97 3.43
CA ASN A 90 14.17 28.17 1.99
C ASN A 90 13.98 26.87 1.20
N GLU A 91 13.81 25.75 1.89
CA GLU A 91 13.59 24.43 1.27
C GLU A 91 12.11 24.14 1.04
N SER A 92 11.84 23.20 0.19
CA SER A 92 10.48 22.69 -0.05
C SER A 92 10.36 21.30 0.49
N ASP A 93 9.43 21.08 1.40
CA ASP A 93 8.97 19.76 1.79
C ASP A 93 8.07 19.16 0.71
N GLY A 94 7.95 17.86 0.73
CA GLY A 94 7.03 17.23 -0.19
C GLY A 94 7.15 15.73 -0.29
N THR A 95 6.19 15.16 -1.00
CA THR A 95 6.13 13.72 -1.22
C THR A 95 5.85 13.41 -2.68
N LYS A 96 6.55 12.43 -3.22
CA LYS A 96 6.22 11.78 -4.50
C LYS A 96 5.95 10.32 -4.20
N ASN A 97 4.83 9.82 -4.69
CA ASN A 97 4.41 8.45 -4.46
C ASN A 97 3.90 7.83 -5.76
N TYR A 98 4.35 6.61 -6.03
CA TYR A 98 3.88 5.77 -7.12
C TYR A 98 3.45 4.43 -6.55
N GLN A 99 2.29 3.96 -6.98
CA GLN A 99 1.71 2.72 -6.50
C GLN A 99 1.12 1.93 -7.66
N ILE A 100 1.35 0.63 -7.64
CA ILE A 100 0.74 -0.33 -8.55
C ILE A 100 0.16 -1.48 -7.73
N ASN A 101 -1.06 -1.87 -8.07
CA ASN A 101 -1.72 -3.03 -7.50
C ASN A 101 -2.32 -3.87 -8.65
N LEU A 102 -1.95 -5.14 -8.70
CA LEU A 102 -2.47 -6.13 -9.64
C LEU A 102 -3.19 -7.21 -8.85
N ASN A 103 -4.48 -7.35 -9.10
CA ASN A 103 -5.29 -8.41 -8.50
C ASN A 103 -5.72 -9.40 -9.58
N GLY A 104 -5.65 -10.65 -9.27
CA GLY A 104 -6.17 -11.72 -10.13
C GLY A 104 -6.91 -12.75 -9.31
N ASN A 105 -8.07 -13.17 -9.77
CA ASN A 105 -8.75 -14.31 -9.20
C ASN A 105 -9.42 -15.16 -10.27
N LYS A 106 -9.55 -16.45 -9.99
CA LYS A 106 -10.19 -17.40 -10.87
C LYS A 106 -10.80 -18.56 -10.06
N TRP A 107 -12.01 -18.94 -10.38
CA TRP A 107 -12.56 -20.23 -9.95
C TRP A 107 -11.90 -21.36 -10.74
N LEU A 108 -11.23 -22.26 -10.04
CA LEU A 108 -10.63 -23.48 -10.62
C LEU A 108 -11.69 -24.54 -10.86
N ASN A 109 -12.66 -24.61 -9.96
CA ASN A 109 -13.87 -25.40 -10.02
C ASN A 109 -14.95 -24.80 -9.09
N GLU A 110 -16.05 -25.51 -8.85
CA GLU A 110 -17.17 -25.03 -8.02
C GLU A 110 -16.78 -24.70 -6.56
N ASN A 111 -15.74 -25.35 -6.05
CA ASN A 111 -15.34 -25.26 -4.65
C ASN A 111 -14.05 -24.49 -4.42
N PHE A 112 -13.17 -24.37 -5.43
CA PHE A 112 -11.84 -23.78 -5.25
C PHE A 112 -11.65 -22.53 -6.09
N LYS A 113 -11.18 -21.47 -5.42
CA LYS A 113 -10.85 -20.19 -6.04
C LYS A 113 -9.40 -19.83 -5.76
N LEU A 114 -8.64 -19.55 -6.81
CA LEU A 114 -7.31 -18.96 -6.71
C LEU A 114 -7.42 -17.44 -6.63
N LYS A 115 -6.68 -16.84 -5.70
CA LYS A 115 -6.55 -15.39 -5.54
C LYS A 115 -5.08 -15.01 -5.53
N SER A 116 -4.73 -13.92 -6.18
CA SER A 116 -3.36 -13.38 -6.14
C SER A 116 -3.38 -11.86 -6.23
N THR A 117 -2.53 -11.22 -5.44
CA THR A 117 -2.33 -9.76 -5.42
C THR A 117 -0.85 -9.47 -5.46
N LEU A 118 -0.43 -8.66 -6.42
CA LEU A 118 0.90 -8.07 -6.48
C LEU A 118 0.78 -6.58 -6.19
N TYR A 119 1.59 -6.10 -5.25
CA TYR A 119 1.64 -4.71 -4.84
C TYR A 119 3.04 -4.16 -4.96
N TYR A 120 3.16 -2.95 -5.51
CA TYR A 120 4.39 -2.19 -5.56
C TYR A 120 4.14 -0.75 -5.13
N ARG A 121 5.06 -0.20 -4.32
CA ARG A 121 5.08 1.22 -3.95
C ARG A 121 6.49 1.76 -3.97
N ASP A 122 6.66 2.96 -4.52
CA ASP A 122 7.87 3.78 -4.45
C ASP A 122 7.48 5.18 -3.94
N THR A 123 7.99 5.55 -2.78
CA THR A 123 7.70 6.83 -2.13
C THR A 123 8.99 7.56 -1.81
N LYS A 124 9.05 8.82 -2.22
CA LYS A 124 10.11 9.75 -1.84
C LYS A 124 9.49 10.90 -1.06
N SER A 125 10.04 11.19 0.10
CA SER A 125 9.58 12.27 0.96
C SER A 125 10.74 13.15 1.39
N ALA A 126 10.49 14.44 1.46
CA ALA A 126 11.39 15.43 2.04
C ALA A 126 10.63 16.18 3.13
N TYR A 127 11.25 16.36 4.28
CA TYR A 127 10.66 17.02 5.43
C TYR A 127 11.73 17.49 6.42
N ASP A 128 11.37 18.39 7.32
CA ASP A 128 12.23 18.85 8.40
C ASP A 128 12.31 17.83 9.54
N SER A 129 13.51 17.60 10.08
CA SER A 129 13.70 16.70 11.25
C SER A 129 13.25 17.34 12.56
N SER A 130 13.12 18.65 12.59
CA SER A 130 12.84 19.46 13.78
C SER A 130 12.01 20.67 13.41
N ALA A 131 11.09 21.07 14.28
CA ALA A 131 10.28 22.27 14.11
C ALA A 131 11.08 23.60 14.26
N THR A 132 12.34 23.55 14.63
CA THR A 132 13.16 24.72 14.94
C THR A 132 14.47 24.84 14.15
N LYS A 133 14.83 23.77 13.42
CA LYS A 133 16.06 23.73 12.61
C LYS A 133 15.72 23.29 11.21
N GLU A 134 16.15 24.06 10.23
CA GLU A 134 16.14 23.71 8.84
C GLU A 134 17.15 22.57 8.61
N GLU A 135 16.66 21.35 8.65
CA GLU A 135 17.42 20.12 8.46
C GLU A 135 16.73 19.29 7.40
N SER A 136 17.21 19.37 6.16
CA SER A 136 16.67 18.60 5.08
C SER A 136 16.83 17.10 5.33
N VAL A 137 15.74 16.45 5.56
CA VAL A 137 15.64 15.00 5.69
C VAL A 137 14.92 14.46 4.48
N THR A 138 15.53 13.51 3.78
CA THR A 138 14.86 12.81 2.70
C THR A 138 14.75 11.32 2.99
N SER A 139 13.64 10.71 2.61
CA SER A 139 13.48 9.27 2.69
C SER A 139 13.00 8.69 1.35
N ASP A 140 13.67 7.62 0.92
CA ASP A 140 13.25 6.78 -0.21
C ASP A 140 12.73 5.45 0.35
N ASN A 141 11.49 5.10 0.05
CA ASN A 141 10.88 3.86 0.53
C ASN A 141 10.34 3.08 -0.66
N LYS A 142 10.75 1.82 -0.77
CA LYS A 142 10.23 0.88 -1.76
C LYS A 142 9.64 -0.33 -1.07
N MET A 143 8.48 -0.75 -1.53
CA MET A 143 7.79 -1.92 -1.03
C MET A 143 7.31 -2.78 -2.17
N TYR A 144 7.55 -4.07 -2.05
CA TYR A 144 6.98 -5.10 -2.91
C TYR A 144 6.23 -6.07 -2.00
N ALA A 145 5.01 -6.42 -2.38
CA ALA A 145 4.27 -7.47 -1.69
C ALA A 145 3.58 -8.37 -2.70
N LEU A 146 3.62 -9.66 -2.42
CA LEU A 146 2.89 -10.69 -3.14
C LEU A 146 2.05 -11.47 -2.15
N GLN A 147 0.77 -11.51 -2.39
CA GLN A 147 -0.14 -12.41 -1.68
C GLN A 147 -0.75 -13.37 -2.70
N THR A 148 -0.73 -14.65 -2.40
CA THR A 148 -1.43 -15.65 -3.21
C THR A 148 -2.06 -16.68 -2.29
N GLY A 149 -3.20 -17.20 -2.68
CA GLY A 149 -3.90 -18.16 -1.84
C GLY A 149 -4.99 -18.89 -2.58
N ILE A 150 -5.43 -19.98 -1.96
CA ILE A 150 -6.56 -20.80 -2.40
C ILE A 150 -7.65 -20.70 -1.36
N GLU A 151 -8.83 -20.31 -1.81
CA GLU A 151 -10.07 -20.34 -1.04
C GLU A 151 -10.82 -21.61 -1.42
N ARG A 152 -11.22 -22.41 -0.42
CA ARG A 152 -12.14 -23.54 -0.58
C ARG A 152 -13.48 -23.15 0.02
N LYS A 153 -14.52 -23.25 -0.78
CA LYS A 153 -15.89 -23.00 -0.34
C LYS A 153 -16.69 -24.31 -0.41
N THR A 154 -17.34 -24.65 0.69
CA THR A 154 -18.32 -25.75 0.77
C THR A 154 -19.65 -25.17 1.23
N GLU A 155 -20.69 -26.00 1.37
CA GLU A 155 -21.98 -25.55 1.90
C GLU A 155 -21.88 -25.03 3.34
N ASN A 156 -20.94 -25.55 4.15
CA ASN A 156 -20.84 -25.28 5.58
C ASN A 156 -19.53 -24.63 6.01
N SER A 157 -18.56 -24.47 5.12
CA SER A 157 -17.24 -23.89 5.46
C SER A 157 -16.66 -23.02 4.36
N LEU A 158 -15.83 -22.08 4.76
CA LEU A 158 -14.96 -21.28 3.93
C LEU A 158 -13.55 -21.37 4.51
N ASP A 159 -12.69 -22.10 3.80
CA ASP A 159 -11.31 -22.32 4.22
C ASP A 159 -10.35 -21.54 3.31
N ASN A 160 -9.33 -20.93 3.88
CA ASN A 160 -8.32 -20.19 3.13
C ASN A 160 -6.92 -20.69 3.47
N LEU A 161 -6.10 -20.88 2.43
CA LEU A 161 -4.66 -21.04 2.58
C LEU A 161 -4.00 -19.89 1.84
N ILE A 162 -3.29 -19.03 2.58
CA ILE A 162 -2.73 -17.79 2.09
C ILE A 162 -1.22 -17.78 2.31
N PHE A 163 -0.47 -17.42 1.27
CA PHE A 163 0.96 -17.12 1.33
C PHE A 163 1.13 -15.63 1.08
N HIS A 164 1.85 -14.99 1.95
CA HIS A 164 2.17 -13.56 1.86
C HIS A 164 3.68 -13.36 1.94
N TYR A 165 4.23 -12.68 0.95
CA TYR A 165 5.61 -12.21 0.92
C TYR A 165 5.62 -10.71 0.85
N HIS A 166 6.46 -10.06 1.64
CA HIS A 166 6.77 -8.65 1.45
C HIS A 166 8.26 -8.37 1.60
N ASN A 167 8.68 -7.34 0.91
CA ASN A 167 10.02 -6.78 0.96
C ASN A 167 9.90 -5.26 1.08
N TYR A 168 10.62 -4.68 2.00
CA TYR A 168 10.64 -3.26 2.27
C TYR A 168 12.07 -2.75 2.35
N ASP A 169 12.44 -1.81 1.48
CA ASP A 169 13.74 -1.10 1.47
C ASP A 169 13.48 0.37 1.77
N ARG A 170 14.02 0.86 2.87
CA ARG A 170 13.98 2.26 3.26
C ARG A 170 15.38 2.83 3.34
N LYS A 171 15.60 3.94 2.65
CA LYS A 171 16.81 4.76 2.75
C LYS A 171 16.43 6.10 3.37
N TYR A 172 17.23 6.50 4.31
CA TYR A 172 17.03 7.71 5.07
C TYR A 172 18.28 8.56 4.98
N TYR A 173 18.13 9.82 4.65
CA TYR A 173 19.25 10.75 4.48
C TYR A 173 19.05 11.93 5.39
N VAL A 174 20.00 12.13 6.31
CA VAL A 174 20.04 13.28 7.24
C VAL A 174 21.40 13.90 7.13
N GLN A 175 21.50 15.17 6.74
CA GLN A 175 22.77 15.90 6.65
C GLN A 175 23.87 15.15 5.88
N GLY A 176 23.50 14.49 4.77
CA GLY A 176 24.44 13.73 3.94
C GLY A 176 24.81 12.34 4.50
N LYS A 177 24.37 11.97 5.69
CA LYS A 177 24.48 10.61 6.21
C LYS A 177 23.32 9.79 5.71
N LYS A 178 23.61 8.53 5.37
CA LYS A 178 22.63 7.58 4.84
C LYS A 178 22.47 6.40 5.78
N ASP A 179 21.25 6.19 6.24
CA ASP A 179 20.83 4.98 6.93
C ASP A 179 19.97 4.13 6.01
N LYS A 180 20.11 2.83 6.10
CA LYS A 180 19.35 1.87 5.32
C LYS A 180 18.67 0.87 6.24
N TYR A 181 17.37 0.70 6.06
CA TYR A 181 16.55 -0.28 6.75
C TYR A 181 15.98 -1.23 5.71
N TYR A 182 16.06 -2.50 6.00
CA TYR A 182 15.53 -3.57 5.15
C TYR A 182 14.69 -4.50 5.99
N SER A 183 13.54 -4.87 5.48
CA SER A 183 12.67 -5.88 6.08
C SER A 183 12.14 -6.81 5.00
N GLU A 184 12.16 -8.08 5.29
CA GLU A 184 11.63 -9.13 4.44
C GLU A 184 10.84 -10.11 5.31
N SER A 185 9.67 -10.51 4.86
CA SER A 185 8.94 -11.57 5.54
C SER A 185 8.19 -12.47 4.56
N LEU A 186 8.08 -13.73 4.95
CA LEU A 186 7.24 -14.72 4.30
C LEU A 186 6.34 -15.34 5.36
N VAL A 187 5.04 -15.26 5.14
CA VAL A 187 4.03 -15.78 6.07
C VAL A 187 3.11 -16.74 5.32
N ALA A 188 2.84 -17.89 5.92
CA ALA A 188 1.79 -18.80 5.49
C ALA A 188 0.70 -18.82 6.57
N LYS A 189 -0.56 -18.68 6.16
CA LYS A 189 -1.72 -18.64 7.05
C LYS A 189 -2.79 -19.58 6.53
N ALA A 190 -3.38 -20.37 7.44
CA ALA A 190 -4.57 -21.17 7.19
C ALA A 190 -5.69 -20.67 8.10
N GLU A 191 -6.88 -20.48 7.53
CA GLU A 191 -8.08 -19.99 8.20
C GLU A 191 -9.27 -20.90 7.92
#